data_f7332ea88069edbb505d8e8ed56e9045
#
_entry.id   f7332ea88069edbb505d8e8ed56e9045
#
_cell.length_a   1.000
_cell.length_b   1.000
_cell.length_c   1.000
_cell.angle_alpha   90.00
_cell.angle_beta   90.00
_cell.angle_gamma   90.00
#
_symmetry.space_group_name_H-M   'P 1'
#
loop_
_entity.id
_entity.type
_entity.pdbx_description
1 polymer ?
#
loop_
_entity_poly.entity_id
_entity_poly.type
_entity_poly.pdbx_seq_one_letter_code
_entity_poly.pdbx_strand_id
1 'polypeptide(L)'
;MDKPASQSAQPSIAVVVPVLNEAEAIEASLFALSGHTGFREIIVVDGGSEDATCDVAGKMADAIGNGTIRVLKASRGRAVQMNRGAQACQSEILLFVHADTRLPMSAAERIGQAMRSGHVWGRFDVRLDDHHPFFRLMERSMNWRSALSGIATGDQAIFVRREAFDALGGYAPIGLMEDIELCRRLKRVGRPALIHDKVTVSTRRWRRHGIARTVLLMWVLRLLYWFGVSGDRLVRRYRSTG
;
A
#
# COMPACT_ATOMS: atom_id res chain seq x y z
N MET A 1 29.29 19.92 30.08
CA MET A 1 27.80 19.81 30.15
C MET A 1 27.32 19.50 28.75
N ASP A 2 27.25 18.21 28.41
CA ASP A 2 26.76 17.78 27.13
C ASP A 2 25.23 17.96 27.06
N LYS A 3 24.80 18.74 26.11
CA LYS A 3 23.38 18.90 25.78
C LYS A 3 22.86 17.52 25.34
N PRO A 4 21.79 16.97 25.94
CA PRO A 4 21.24 15.72 25.47
C PRO A 4 20.83 15.92 24.01
N ALA A 5 21.29 15.01 23.12
CA ALA A 5 20.89 14.96 21.73
C ALA A 5 19.36 14.99 21.68
N SER A 6 18.79 15.99 21.02
CA SER A 6 17.36 16.11 20.83
C SER A 6 16.86 14.80 20.24
N GLN A 7 16.01 14.07 20.96
CA GLN A 7 15.26 12.97 20.39
C GLN A 7 14.48 13.58 19.19
N SER A 8 15.00 13.37 18.00
CA SER A 8 14.33 13.84 16.79
C SER A 8 12.94 13.22 16.80
N ALA A 9 11.92 14.07 16.85
CA ALA A 9 10.53 13.63 16.84
C ALA A 9 10.33 12.61 15.74
N GLN A 10 9.58 11.56 16.03
CA GLN A 10 9.26 10.56 15.00
C GLN A 10 8.57 11.27 13.84
N PRO A 11 9.00 11.02 12.59
CA PRO A 11 8.38 11.66 11.44
C PRO A 11 6.90 11.27 11.34
N SER A 12 6.05 12.24 11.01
CA SER A 12 4.62 12.03 10.87
C SER A 12 4.32 11.11 9.68
N ILE A 13 3.43 10.13 9.88
CA ILE A 13 3.05 9.15 8.85
C ILE A 13 1.55 9.29 8.54
N ALA A 14 1.23 9.44 7.25
CA ALA A 14 -0.13 9.29 6.75
C ALA A 14 -0.29 7.94 6.06
N VAL A 15 -1.37 7.24 6.39
CA VAL A 15 -1.78 6.00 5.71
C VAL A 15 -2.83 6.35 4.67
N VAL A 16 -2.60 5.97 3.42
CA VAL A 16 -3.55 6.14 2.31
C VAL A 16 -4.12 4.79 1.93
N VAL A 17 -5.44 4.64 2.01
CA VAL A 17 -6.16 3.40 1.76
C VAL A 17 -7.11 3.58 0.56
N PRO A 18 -6.73 3.16 -0.65
CA PRO A 18 -7.63 3.17 -1.80
C PRO A 18 -8.65 2.04 -1.66
N VAL A 19 -9.94 2.34 -1.82
CA VAL A 19 -11.03 1.36 -1.70
C VAL A 19 -11.95 1.40 -2.92
N LEU A 20 -12.49 0.23 -3.28
CA LEU A 20 -13.53 0.07 -4.28
C LEU A 20 -14.28 -1.25 -4.03
N ASN A 21 -15.52 -1.17 -3.54
CA ASN A 21 -16.34 -2.32 -3.16
C ASN A 21 -15.63 -3.24 -2.15
N GLU A 22 -15.24 -2.67 -1.02
CA GLU A 22 -14.49 -3.33 0.07
C GLU A 22 -15.26 -3.29 1.39
N ALA A 23 -16.62 -3.24 1.36
CA ALA A 23 -17.45 -3.14 2.56
C ALA A 23 -17.16 -4.23 3.61
N GLU A 24 -16.83 -5.46 3.17
CA GLU A 24 -16.49 -6.58 4.05
C GLU A 24 -15.12 -6.43 4.76
N ALA A 25 -14.19 -5.65 4.18
CA ALA A 25 -12.82 -5.56 4.69
C ALA A 25 -12.53 -4.25 5.42
N ILE A 26 -13.21 -3.15 5.01
CA ILE A 26 -12.83 -1.80 5.42
C ILE A 26 -13.00 -1.55 6.92
N GLU A 27 -14.03 -2.10 7.56
CA GLU A 27 -14.26 -1.95 8.99
C GLU A 27 -13.09 -2.51 9.81
N ALA A 28 -12.75 -3.78 9.58
CA ALA A 28 -11.65 -4.45 10.27
C ALA A 28 -10.30 -3.78 9.96
N SER A 29 -10.12 -3.27 8.74
CA SER A 29 -8.92 -2.54 8.34
C SER A 29 -8.77 -1.23 9.12
N LEU A 30 -9.81 -0.41 9.18
CA LEU A 30 -9.78 0.87 9.89
C LEU A 30 -9.64 0.68 11.40
N PHE A 31 -10.32 -0.31 11.96
CA PHE A 31 -10.15 -0.67 13.37
C PHE A 31 -8.69 -1.04 13.68
N ALA A 32 -8.07 -1.89 12.86
CA ALA A 32 -6.67 -2.25 13.05
C ALA A 32 -5.73 -1.05 12.88
N LEU A 33 -5.94 -0.21 11.87
CA LEU A 33 -5.12 0.98 11.62
C LEU A 33 -5.23 2.02 12.74
N SER A 34 -6.42 2.22 13.30
CA SER A 34 -6.65 3.16 14.40
C SER A 34 -5.96 2.76 15.71
N GLY A 35 -5.67 1.48 15.89
CA GLY A 35 -4.90 0.96 17.03
C GLY A 35 -3.40 1.28 16.99
N HIS A 36 -2.88 1.78 15.86
CA HIS A 36 -1.47 2.15 15.74
C HIS A 36 -1.20 3.56 16.28
N THR A 37 -0.32 3.69 17.26
CA THR A 37 0.01 4.98 17.90
C THR A 37 0.89 5.90 17.07
N GLY A 38 1.43 5.46 15.93
CA GLY A 38 2.39 6.24 15.13
C GLY A 38 1.82 6.83 13.83
N PHE A 39 0.55 6.58 13.51
CA PHE A 39 -0.09 7.16 12.34
C PHE A 39 -0.85 8.43 12.70
N ARG A 40 -0.50 9.53 12.04
CA ARG A 40 -1.13 10.84 12.27
C ARG A 40 -2.43 11.01 11.49
N GLU A 41 -2.47 10.45 10.29
CA GLU A 41 -3.59 10.59 9.36
C GLU A 41 -3.87 9.26 8.68
N ILE A 42 -5.12 8.89 8.55
CA ILE A 42 -5.60 7.73 7.78
C ILE A 42 -6.60 8.26 6.75
N ILE A 43 -6.24 8.19 5.48
CA ILE A 43 -7.03 8.74 4.40
C ILE A 43 -7.61 7.59 3.58
N VAL A 44 -8.87 7.32 3.74
CA VAL A 44 -9.62 6.38 2.90
C VAL A 44 -10.05 7.11 1.63
N VAL A 45 -9.74 6.56 0.47
CA VAL A 45 -10.11 7.16 -0.80
C VAL A 45 -10.98 6.19 -1.60
N ASP A 46 -12.26 6.51 -1.69
CA ASP A 46 -13.23 5.72 -2.43
C ASP A 46 -13.20 6.03 -3.93
N GLY A 47 -13.10 4.99 -4.74
CA GLY A 47 -13.07 5.06 -6.20
C GLY A 47 -14.46 4.97 -6.86
N GLY A 48 -15.53 5.28 -6.15
CA GLY A 48 -16.91 5.14 -6.59
C GLY A 48 -17.46 3.75 -6.31
N SER A 49 -17.42 3.31 -5.04
CA SER A 49 -18.04 2.08 -4.58
C SER A 49 -19.56 2.12 -4.73
N GLU A 50 -20.14 1.00 -5.13
CA GLU A 50 -21.58 0.79 -5.29
C GLU A 50 -22.18 0.02 -4.10
N ASP A 51 -21.32 -0.50 -3.21
CA ASP A 51 -21.69 -1.19 -1.96
C ASP A 51 -21.62 -0.25 -0.74
N ALA A 52 -21.75 -0.80 0.46
CA ALA A 52 -21.73 -0.04 1.71
C ALA A 52 -20.33 0.47 2.15
N THR A 53 -19.29 0.38 1.30
CA THR A 53 -17.90 0.75 1.66
C THR A 53 -17.80 2.16 2.25
N CYS A 54 -18.40 3.17 1.58
CA CYS A 54 -18.36 4.56 2.05
C CYS A 54 -19.06 4.75 3.38
N ASP A 55 -20.23 4.13 3.55
CA ASP A 55 -21.05 4.27 4.77
C ASP A 55 -20.34 3.63 5.97
N VAL A 56 -19.75 2.45 5.76
CA VAL A 56 -18.98 1.75 6.80
C VAL A 56 -17.74 2.56 7.19
N ALA A 57 -16.99 3.07 6.20
CA ALA A 57 -15.81 3.89 6.47
C ALA A 57 -16.16 5.20 7.19
N GLY A 58 -17.26 5.86 6.82
CA GLY A 58 -17.76 7.05 7.49
C GLY A 58 -18.14 6.80 8.95
N LYS A 59 -18.95 5.76 9.21
CA LYS A 59 -19.32 5.36 10.58
C LYS A 59 -18.10 5.04 11.45
N MET A 60 -17.09 4.39 10.89
CA MET A 60 -15.85 4.11 11.61
C MET A 60 -15.06 5.39 11.92
N ALA A 61 -14.99 6.33 10.99
CA ALA A 61 -14.35 7.62 11.22
C ALA A 61 -15.03 8.39 12.37
N ASP A 62 -16.37 8.43 12.37
CA ASP A 62 -17.17 9.06 13.41
C ASP A 62 -17.03 8.36 14.77
N ALA A 63 -17.05 7.03 14.79
CA ALA A 63 -16.93 6.23 16.01
C ALA A 63 -15.56 6.39 16.69
N ILE A 64 -14.47 6.50 15.92
CA ILE A 64 -13.13 6.76 16.42
C ILE A 64 -12.97 8.21 16.89
N GLY A 65 -13.67 9.16 16.27
CA GLY A 65 -13.95 10.51 16.77
C GLY A 65 -12.76 11.45 16.99
N ASN A 66 -11.52 11.03 16.67
CA ASN A 66 -10.30 11.83 16.93
C ASN A 66 -9.80 12.60 15.70
N GLY A 67 -10.56 12.61 14.60
CA GLY A 67 -10.20 13.28 13.35
C GLY A 67 -9.04 12.64 12.58
N THR A 68 -8.52 11.50 13.04
CA THR A 68 -7.40 10.80 12.38
C THR A 68 -7.84 10.18 11.07
N ILE A 69 -9.07 9.68 10.97
CA ILE A 69 -9.62 9.05 9.76
C ILE A 69 -10.43 10.06 8.97
N ARG A 70 -10.15 10.16 7.68
CA ARG A 70 -10.92 10.95 6.72
C ARG A 70 -11.28 10.10 5.51
N VAL A 71 -12.52 10.23 5.04
CA VAL A 71 -13.03 9.53 3.86
C VAL A 71 -13.19 10.53 2.72
N LEU A 72 -12.58 10.23 1.58
CA LEU A 72 -12.60 11.06 0.39
C LEU A 72 -13.12 10.27 -0.80
N LYS A 73 -13.67 10.98 -1.79
CA LYS A 73 -14.03 10.40 -3.09
C LYS A 73 -13.03 10.79 -4.16
N ALA A 74 -12.79 9.88 -5.08
CA ALA A 74 -11.97 10.12 -6.28
C ALA A 74 -12.55 9.36 -7.47
N SER A 75 -12.07 9.66 -8.66
CA SER A 75 -12.36 8.85 -9.84
C SER A 75 -11.78 7.44 -9.67
N ARG A 76 -12.44 6.46 -10.27
CA ARG A 76 -12.02 5.05 -10.25
C ARG A 76 -10.62 4.88 -10.83
N GLY A 77 -9.73 4.27 -10.05
CA GLY A 77 -8.36 3.96 -10.43
C GLY A 77 -7.42 4.05 -9.24
N ARG A 78 -6.69 2.97 -8.97
CA ARG A 78 -5.84 2.88 -7.76
C ARG A 78 -4.83 4.02 -7.70
N ALA A 79 -4.13 4.31 -8.81
CA ALA A 79 -3.18 5.43 -8.89
C ALA A 79 -3.85 6.78 -8.58
N VAL A 80 -5.04 7.04 -9.13
CA VAL A 80 -5.80 8.29 -8.92
C VAL A 80 -6.20 8.41 -7.45
N GLN A 81 -6.69 7.33 -6.85
CA GLN A 81 -7.10 7.31 -5.45
C GLN A 81 -5.89 7.54 -4.52
N MET A 82 -4.76 6.86 -4.76
CA MET A 82 -3.54 7.03 -3.96
C MET A 82 -2.97 8.44 -4.07
N ASN A 83 -2.95 9.04 -5.26
CA ASN A 83 -2.54 10.42 -5.46
C ASN A 83 -3.49 11.40 -4.74
N ARG A 84 -4.80 11.17 -4.83
CA ARG A 84 -5.80 12.01 -4.13
C ARG A 84 -5.62 11.96 -2.61
N GLY A 85 -5.34 10.77 -2.06
CA GLY A 85 -5.05 10.60 -0.64
C GLY A 85 -3.76 11.29 -0.22
N ALA A 86 -2.70 11.15 -1.01
CA ALA A 86 -1.42 11.82 -0.77
C ALA A 86 -1.56 13.35 -0.76
N GLN A 87 -2.34 13.92 -1.68
CA GLN A 87 -2.61 15.37 -1.74
C GLN A 87 -3.43 15.88 -0.55
N ALA A 88 -4.25 15.03 0.04
CA ALA A 88 -5.14 15.42 1.11
C ALA A 88 -4.51 15.42 2.51
N CYS A 89 -3.35 14.81 2.70
CA CYS A 89 -2.66 14.75 3.98
C CYS A 89 -1.39 15.61 3.98
N GLN A 90 -0.86 15.91 5.18
CA GLN A 90 0.31 16.78 5.35
C GLN A 90 1.52 16.10 6.01
N SER A 91 1.37 14.82 6.34
CA SER A 91 2.42 14.04 7.00
C SER A 91 3.67 13.91 6.12
N GLU A 92 4.84 13.83 6.76
CA GLU A 92 6.15 13.74 6.09
C GLU A 92 6.36 12.44 5.31
N ILE A 93 5.68 11.38 5.75
CA ILE A 93 5.77 10.05 5.14
C ILE A 93 4.39 9.62 4.69
N LEU A 94 4.32 9.09 3.47
CA LEU A 94 3.15 8.47 2.89
C LEU A 94 3.32 6.95 2.96
N LEU A 95 2.33 6.26 3.49
CA LEU A 95 2.24 4.80 3.53
C LEU A 95 0.99 4.36 2.77
N PHE A 96 1.14 3.58 1.71
CA PHE A 96 0.04 3.09 0.88
C PHE A 96 -0.33 1.66 1.29
N VAL A 97 -1.58 1.44 1.71
CA VAL A 97 -2.06 0.17 2.26
C VAL A 97 -3.39 -0.20 1.61
N HIS A 98 -3.53 -1.45 1.18
CA HIS A 98 -4.82 -1.94 0.67
C HIS A 98 -5.78 -2.26 1.82
N ALA A 99 -7.10 -2.18 1.58
CA ALA A 99 -8.12 -2.42 2.59
C ALA A 99 -8.08 -3.85 3.18
N ASP A 100 -7.51 -4.80 2.49
CA ASP A 100 -7.36 -6.21 2.90
C ASP A 100 -5.98 -6.53 3.49
N THR A 101 -5.17 -5.49 3.78
CA THR A 101 -3.81 -5.61 4.30
C THR A 101 -3.76 -5.18 5.76
N ARG A 102 -3.18 -6.02 6.63
CA ARG A 102 -2.93 -5.72 8.04
C ARG A 102 -1.46 -5.43 8.28
N LEU A 103 -1.17 -4.30 8.90
CA LEU A 103 0.18 -3.89 9.27
C LEU A 103 0.60 -4.55 10.61
N PRO A 104 1.89 -4.86 10.81
CA PRO A 104 2.41 -5.22 12.12
C PRO A 104 2.38 -4.00 13.06
N MET A 105 2.15 -4.20 14.36
CA MET A 105 2.09 -3.11 15.35
C MET A 105 3.36 -2.25 15.38
N SER A 106 4.51 -2.82 15.00
CA SER A 106 5.80 -2.14 14.86
C SER A 106 5.90 -1.24 13.61
N ALA A 107 4.88 -1.20 12.74
CA ALA A 107 5.00 -0.58 11.40
C ALA A 107 5.49 0.87 11.45
N ALA A 108 4.89 1.72 12.29
CA ALA A 108 5.28 3.13 12.39
C ALA A 108 6.72 3.30 12.91
N GLU A 109 7.10 2.51 13.90
CA GLU A 109 8.46 2.51 14.45
C GLU A 109 9.48 2.09 13.39
N ARG A 110 9.23 1.00 12.66
CA ARG A 110 10.10 0.47 11.61
C ARG A 110 10.27 1.44 10.44
N ILE A 111 9.18 2.08 10.02
CA ILE A 111 9.24 3.16 9.02
C ILE A 111 10.12 4.30 9.54
N GLY A 112 9.86 4.78 10.75
CA GLY A 112 10.65 5.85 11.37
C GLY A 112 12.14 5.51 11.45
N GLN A 113 12.48 4.28 11.83
CA GLN A 113 13.86 3.78 11.87
C GLN A 113 14.50 3.79 10.47
N ALA A 114 13.81 3.28 9.45
CA ALA A 114 14.29 3.28 8.07
C ALA A 114 14.56 4.71 7.56
N MET A 115 13.66 5.66 7.87
CA MET A 115 13.81 7.06 7.48
C MET A 115 14.98 7.75 8.19
N ARG A 116 15.20 7.46 9.47
CA ARG A 116 16.39 7.98 10.21
C ARG A 116 17.70 7.39 9.69
N SER A 117 17.67 6.16 9.16
CA SER A 117 18.84 5.54 8.52
C SER A 117 19.13 6.07 7.10
N GLY A 118 18.43 7.12 6.65
CA GLY A 118 18.67 7.80 5.38
C GLY A 118 17.91 7.23 4.19
N HIS A 119 17.03 6.23 4.39
CA HIS A 119 16.18 5.77 3.30
C HIS A 119 15.10 6.80 2.94
N VAL A 120 14.79 6.87 1.65
CA VAL A 120 13.77 7.77 1.11
C VAL A 120 12.43 7.05 0.94
N TRP A 121 12.48 5.74 0.74
CA TRP A 121 11.32 4.88 0.56
C TRP A 121 11.64 3.44 0.95
N GLY A 122 10.61 2.63 1.04
CA GLY A 122 10.78 1.21 1.33
C GLY A 122 9.48 0.43 1.26
N ARG A 123 9.55 -0.80 1.71
CA ARG A 123 8.44 -1.75 1.70
C ARG A 123 8.56 -2.73 2.86
N PHE A 124 7.48 -3.39 3.20
CA PHE A 124 7.45 -4.52 4.13
C PHE A 124 7.55 -5.85 3.41
N ASP A 125 8.00 -6.90 4.11
CA ASP A 125 7.79 -8.27 3.65
C ASP A 125 6.30 -8.61 3.72
N VAL A 126 5.82 -9.45 2.79
CA VAL A 126 4.43 -9.91 2.76
C VAL A 126 4.30 -11.28 3.42
N ARG A 127 3.19 -11.47 4.12
CA ARG A 127 2.66 -12.74 4.56
C ARG A 127 1.23 -12.89 4.05
N LEU A 128 0.85 -14.07 3.59
CA LEU A 128 -0.51 -14.39 3.19
C LEU A 128 -1.25 -15.04 4.37
N ASP A 129 -2.51 -14.71 4.58
CA ASP A 129 -3.33 -15.14 5.72
C ASP A 129 -3.76 -16.62 5.66
N ASP A 130 -3.06 -17.43 4.89
CA ASP A 130 -3.33 -18.86 4.69
C ASP A 130 -2.13 -19.71 5.12
N HIS A 131 -2.39 -20.88 5.68
CA HIS A 131 -1.36 -21.80 6.16
C HIS A 131 -0.90 -22.83 5.12
N HIS A 132 -1.53 -22.89 3.95
CA HIS A 132 -1.18 -23.87 2.93
C HIS A 132 0.27 -23.65 2.43
N PRO A 133 1.09 -24.71 2.30
CA PRO A 133 2.51 -24.61 1.93
C PRO A 133 2.78 -23.82 0.63
N PHE A 134 1.85 -23.88 -0.32
CA PHE A 134 1.92 -23.11 -1.55
C PHE A 134 2.01 -21.61 -1.29
N PHE A 135 1.21 -21.07 -0.35
CA PHE A 135 1.26 -19.66 -0.01
C PHE A 135 2.57 -19.28 0.69
N ARG A 136 3.17 -20.19 1.48
CA ARG A 136 4.52 -19.97 2.06
C ARG A 136 5.58 -19.84 0.98
N LEU A 137 5.52 -20.66 -0.09
CA LEU A 137 6.40 -20.54 -1.24
C LEU A 137 6.20 -19.22 -1.99
N MET A 138 4.93 -18.83 -2.19
CA MET A 138 4.57 -17.56 -2.83
C MET A 138 5.11 -16.35 -2.07
N GLU A 139 4.93 -16.31 -0.75
CA GLU A 139 5.49 -15.24 0.10
C GLU A 139 7.01 -15.11 -0.06
N ARG A 140 7.72 -16.23 0.02
CA ARG A 140 9.17 -16.26 -0.16
C ARG A 140 9.57 -15.71 -1.53
N SER A 141 8.87 -16.16 -2.57
CA SER A 141 9.11 -15.70 -3.94
C SER A 141 8.86 -14.20 -4.10
N MET A 142 7.75 -13.68 -3.54
CA MET A 142 7.42 -12.25 -3.58
C MET A 142 8.46 -11.40 -2.86
N ASN A 143 8.83 -11.79 -1.65
CA ASN A 143 9.79 -11.05 -0.82
C ASN A 143 11.18 -11.09 -1.44
N TRP A 144 11.65 -12.26 -1.88
CA TRP A 144 12.95 -12.43 -2.52
C TRP A 144 13.07 -11.66 -3.84
N ARG A 145 12.06 -11.78 -4.71
CA ARG A 145 11.99 -11.02 -5.96
C ARG A 145 12.07 -9.50 -5.69
N SER A 146 11.31 -9.02 -4.72
CA SER A 146 11.28 -7.62 -4.36
C SER A 146 12.62 -7.14 -3.79
N ALA A 147 13.28 -7.95 -2.96
CA ALA A 147 14.58 -7.63 -2.41
C ALA A 147 15.65 -7.53 -3.50
N LEU A 148 15.68 -8.47 -4.45
CA LEU A 148 16.66 -8.49 -5.54
C LEU A 148 16.42 -7.39 -6.57
N SER A 149 15.16 -7.22 -6.99
CA SER A 149 14.83 -6.27 -8.07
C SER A 149 14.72 -4.82 -7.58
N GLY A 150 14.49 -4.61 -6.28
CA GLY A 150 14.09 -3.32 -5.73
C GLY A 150 12.72 -2.87 -6.26
N ILE A 151 11.84 -3.81 -6.65
CA ILE A 151 10.48 -3.52 -7.13
C ILE A 151 9.50 -4.14 -6.15
N ALA A 152 8.80 -3.30 -5.42
CA ALA A 152 7.68 -3.68 -4.56
C ALA A 152 6.36 -3.71 -5.32
N THR A 153 5.37 -4.38 -4.74
CA THR A 153 3.97 -4.34 -5.18
C THR A 153 3.11 -3.74 -4.08
N GLY A 154 1.91 -3.28 -4.41
CA GLY A 154 1.00 -2.66 -3.44
C GLY A 154 0.73 -3.51 -2.20
N ASP A 155 0.75 -4.84 -2.35
CA ASP A 155 0.61 -5.79 -1.24
C ASP A 155 1.74 -5.72 -0.19
N GLN A 156 2.84 -5.04 -0.50
CA GLN A 156 4.00 -4.88 0.38
C GLN A 156 4.01 -3.57 1.16
N ALA A 157 2.91 -2.83 1.18
CA ALA A 157 2.75 -1.57 1.90
C ALA A 157 3.95 -0.62 1.65
N ILE A 158 3.97 -0.03 0.46
CA ILE A 158 5.02 0.90 0.04
C ILE A 158 4.92 2.18 0.88
N PHE A 159 6.04 2.62 1.44
CA PHE A 159 6.15 3.90 2.11
C PHE A 159 7.22 4.77 1.48
N VAL A 160 7.03 6.08 1.49
CA VAL A 160 7.91 7.03 0.82
C VAL A 160 7.87 8.40 1.49
N ARG A 161 9.00 9.12 1.51
CA ARG A 161 9.02 10.53 1.90
C ARG A 161 8.14 11.34 0.95
N ARG A 162 7.31 12.20 1.51
CA ARG A 162 6.43 13.09 0.73
C ARG A 162 7.20 13.86 -0.32
N GLU A 163 8.30 14.50 0.05
CA GLU A 163 9.13 15.30 -0.86
C GLU A 163 9.57 14.51 -2.09
N ALA A 164 9.99 13.26 -1.90
CA ALA A 164 10.39 12.40 -3.02
C ALA A 164 9.19 11.95 -3.87
N PHE A 165 8.05 11.66 -3.23
CA PHE A 165 6.83 11.32 -3.93
C PHE A 165 6.33 12.47 -4.81
N ASP A 166 6.30 13.69 -4.26
CA ASP A 166 5.85 14.89 -4.94
C ASP A 166 6.83 15.30 -6.06
N ALA A 167 8.15 15.23 -5.82
CA ALA A 167 9.17 15.50 -6.82
C ALA A 167 9.12 14.53 -8.03
N LEU A 168 8.65 13.29 -7.80
CA LEU A 168 8.42 12.33 -8.87
C LEU A 168 7.05 12.48 -9.54
N GLY A 169 6.19 13.39 -9.08
CA GLY A 169 4.83 13.57 -9.60
C GLY A 169 3.83 12.49 -9.18
N GLY A 170 4.12 11.77 -8.08
CA GLY A 170 3.24 10.74 -7.53
C GLY A 170 3.16 9.47 -8.38
N TYR A 171 2.06 8.72 -8.23
CA TYR A 171 1.75 7.56 -9.08
C TYR A 171 1.38 7.99 -10.49
N ALA A 172 1.94 7.35 -11.50
CA ALA A 172 1.52 7.55 -12.89
C ALA A 172 0.04 7.13 -13.05
N PRO A 173 -0.79 7.89 -13.79
CA PRO A 173 -2.22 7.62 -13.95
C PRO A 173 -2.46 6.47 -14.94
N ILE A 174 -1.91 5.29 -14.64
CA ILE A 174 -2.07 4.05 -15.39
C ILE A 174 -2.98 3.09 -14.64
N GLY A 175 -3.73 2.30 -15.39
CA GLY A 175 -4.77 1.46 -14.80
C GLY A 175 -4.26 0.23 -14.06
N LEU A 176 -3.03 -0.23 -14.34
CA LEU A 176 -2.39 -1.39 -13.69
C LEU A 176 -0.87 -1.24 -13.73
N MET A 177 -0.16 -1.85 -12.75
CA MET A 177 1.31 -1.78 -12.59
C MET A 177 1.83 -0.40 -12.15
N GLU A 178 1.00 0.42 -11.57
CA GLU A 178 1.32 1.74 -11.02
C GLU A 178 2.40 1.68 -9.92
N ASP A 179 2.37 0.61 -9.12
CA ASP A 179 3.34 0.30 -8.08
C ASP A 179 4.73 -0.02 -8.65
N ILE A 180 4.78 -0.84 -9.70
CA ILE A 180 6.03 -1.18 -10.39
C ILE A 180 6.62 0.07 -11.06
N GLU A 181 5.78 0.87 -11.68
CA GLU A 181 6.18 2.11 -12.34
C GLU A 181 6.78 3.10 -11.33
N LEU A 182 6.09 3.35 -10.21
CA LEU A 182 6.58 4.20 -9.14
C LEU A 182 7.92 3.68 -8.58
N CYS A 183 8.02 2.37 -8.28
CA CYS A 183 9.25 1.78 -7.79
C CYS A 183 10.43 1.97 -8.76
N ARG A 184 10.21 1.90 -10.07
CA ARG A 184 11.27 2.17 -11.08
C ARG A 184 11.81 3.60 -10.97
N ARG A 185 10.94 4.59 -10.71
CA ARG A 185 11.36 5.99 -10.50
C ARG A 185 12.03 6.16 -9.13
N LEU A 186 11.47 5.60 -8.08
CA LEU A 186 12.02 5.66 -6.72
C LEU A 186 13.43 5.04 -6.62
N LYS A 187 13.71 3.99 -7.37
CA LYS A 187 15.06 3.37 -7.43
C LYS A 187 16.15 4.32 -7.93
N ARG A 188 15.79 5.35 -8.72
CA ARG A 188 16.74 6.38 -9.17
C ARG A 188 17.06 7.39 -8.06
N VAL A 189 16.17 7.53 -7.08
CA VAL A 189 16.36 8.40 -5.92
C VAL A 189 17.14 7.68 -4.81
N GLY A 190 16.94 6.38 -4.64
CA GLY A 190 17.63 5.60 -3.64
C GLY A 190 17.19 4.14 -3.58
N ARG A 191 17.96 3.32 -2.87
CA ARG A 191 17.59 1.93 -2.61
C ARG A 191 16.42 1.86 -1.61
N PRO A 192 15.48 0.90 -1.78
CA PRO A 192 14.40 0.72 -0.82
C PRO A 192 14.91 0.23 0.54
N ALA A 193 14.33 0.71 1.61
CA ALA A 193 14.40 0.02 2.89
C ALA A 193 13.60 -1.28 2.81
N LEU A 194 14.22 -2.38 3.18
CA LEU A 194 13.59 -3.69 3.23
C LEU A 194 13.22 -4.00 4.69
N ILE A 195 11.95 -3.78 5.06
CA ILE A 195 11.48 -4.11 6.40
C ILE A 195 11.01 -5.57 6.38
N HIS A 196 11.67 -6.40 7.20
CA HIS A 196 11.37 -7.84 7.27
C HIS A 196 10.19 -8.18 8.17
N ASP A 197 9.69 -7.21 8.96
CA ASP A 197 8.40 -7.32 9.62
C ASP A 197 7.32 -7.48 8.53
N LYS A 198 6.35 -8.38 8.75
CA LYS A 198 5.44 -8.80 7.68
C LYS A 198 4.10 -8.11 7.76
N VAL A 199 3.67 -7.53 6.66
CA VAL A 199 2.26 -7.20 6.47
C VAL A 199 1.49 -8.47 6.11
N THR A 200 0.28 -8.63 6.61
CA THR A 200 -0.57 -9.78 6.31
C THR A 200 -1.63 -9.38 5.31
N VAL A 201 -1.65 -10.06 4.16
CA VAL A 201 -2.56 -9.81 3.04
C VAL A 201 -3.57 -10.94 2.93
N SER A 202 -4.84 -10.59 2.70
CA SER A 202 -5.90 -11.57 2.56
C SER A 202 -5.77 -12.41 1.29
N THR A 203 -5.97 -13.73 1.46
CA THR A 203 -6.02 -14.68 0.34
C THR A 203 -7.42 -14.83 -0.25
N ARG A 204 -8.42 -14.08 0.26
CA ARG A 204 -9.83 -14.14 -0.15
C ARG A 204 -10.01 -14.10 -1.68
N ARG A 205 -9.35 -13.17 -2.34
CA ARG A 205 -9.39 -13.02 -3.80
C ARG A 205 -8.82 -14.25 -4.52
N TRP A 206 -7.71 -14.80 -4.01
CA TRP A 206 -7.05 -15.99 -4.59
C TRP A 206 -7.90 -17.24 -4.46
N ARG A 207 -8.61 -17.40 -3.34
CA ARG A 207 -9.56 -18.49 -3.11
C ARG A 207 -10.77 -18.35 -4.02
N ARG A 208 -11.30 -17.13 -4.22
CA ARG A 208 -12.49 -16.86 -5.01
C ARG A 208 -12.29 -17.12 -6.51
N HIS A 209 -11.13 -16.76 -7.05
CA HIS A 209 -10.83 -16.86 -8.49
C HIS A 209 -9.94 -18.05 -8.87
N GLY A 210 -9.52 -18.85 -7.91
CA GLY A 210 -8.59 -19.97 -8.10
C GLY A 210 -7.12 -19.51 -8.05
N ILE A 211 -6.35 -20.20 -7.21
CA ILE A 211 -4.96 -19.84 -6.90
C ILE A 211 -4.08 -19.89 -8.15
N ALA A 212 -4.07 -21.03 -8.85
CA ALA A 212 -3.21 -21.23 -10.03
C ALA A 212 -3.54 -20.23 -11.16
N ARG A 213 -4.82 -19.98 -11.38
CA ARG A 213 -5.30 -19.02 -12.41
C ARG A 213 -4.84 -17.59 -12.06
N THR A 214 -4.98 -17.18 -10.80
CA THR A 214 -4.58 -15.84 -10.35
C THR A 214 -3.07 -15.65 -10.48
N VAL A 215 -2.27 -16.63 -10.05
CA VAL A 215 -0.81 -16.60 -10.17
C VAL A 215 -0.40 -16.46 -11.63
N LEU A 216 -0.91 -17.35 -12.49
CA LEU A 216 -0.58 -17.33 -13.91
C LEU A 216 -0.96 -16.00 -14.56
N LEU A 217 -2.15 -15.49 -14.26
CA LEU A 217 -2.61 -14.20 -14.77
C LEU A 217 -1.66 -13.08 -14.36
N MET A 218 -1.27 -13.01 -13.08
CA MET A 218 -0.35 -11.97 -12.60
C MET A 218 1.04 -12.08 -13.22
N TRP A 219 1.53 -13.29 -13.47
CA TRP A 219 2.79 -13.50 -14.18
C TRP A 219 2.71 -13.05 -15.65
N VAL A 220 1.66 -13.42 -16.35
CA VAL A 220 1.43 -13.00 -17.75
C VAL A 220 1.31 -11.47 -17.84
N LEU A 221 0.53 -10.83 -16.96
CA LEU A 221 0.38 -9.37 -16.97
C LEU A 221 1.70 -8.65 -16.72
N ARG A 222 2.53 -9.15 -15.78
CA ARG A 222 3.87 -8.59 -15.52
C ARG A 222 4.82 -8.77 -16.68
N LEU A 223 4.80 -9.94 -17.31
CA LEU A 223 5.61 -10.23 -18.50
C LEU A 223 5.23 -9.31 -19.66
N LEU A 224 3.93 -9.16 -19.92
CA LEU A 224 3.43 -8.25 -20.96
C LEU A 224 3.82 -6.79 -20.66
N TYR A 225 3.73 -6.36 -19.40
CA TYR A 225 4.19 -5.04 -18.99
C TYR A 225 5.69 -4.85 -19.22
N TRP A 226 6.49 -5.87 -18.93
CA TRP A 226 7.93 -5.86 -19.19
C TRP A 226 8.26 -5.73 -20.67
N PHE A 227 7.46 -6.34 -21.56
CA PHE A 227 7.55 -6.18 -23.01
C PHE A 227 6.93 -4.87 -23.55
N GLY A 228 6.56 -3.93 -22.67
CA GLY A 228 6.08 -2.60 -23.07
C GLY A 228 4.59 -2.47 -23.32
N VAL A 229 3.77 -3.48 -22.99
CA VAL A 229 2.31 -3.34 -23.07
C VAL A 229 1.84 -2.35 -22.00
N SER A 230 1.09 -1.32 -22.41
CA SER A 230 0.64 -0.27 -21.48
C SER A 230 -0.31 -0.82 -20.39
N GLY A 231 -0.21 -0.26 -19.16
CA GLY A 231 -1.05 -0.64 -18.03
C GLY A 231 -2.56 -0.56 -18.32
N ASP A 232 -2.99 0.40 -19.15
CA ASP A 232 -4.41 0.55 -19.54
C ASP A 232 -4.91 -0.59 -20.43
N ARG A 233 -4.07 -1.14 -21.30
CA ARG A 233 -4.40 -2.34 -22.07
C ARG A 233 -4.48 -3.58 -21.18
N LEU A 234 -3.62 -3.65 -20.15
CA LEU A 234 -3.60 -4.76 -19.20
C LEU A 234 -4.85 -4.78 -18.31
N VAL A 235 -5.38 -3.63 -17.91
CA VAL A 235 -6.62 -3.52 -17.14
C VAL A 235 -7.80 -4.19 -17.85
N ARG A 236 -7.94 -4.01 -19.15
CA ARG A 236 -9.03 -4.64 -19.92
C ARG A 236 -8.96 -6.17 -19.81
N ARG A 237 -7.78 -6.74 -19.93
CA ARG A 237 -7.55 -8.19 -19.75
C ARG A 237 -7.80 -8.64 -18.30
N TYR A 238 -7.36 -7.84 -17.33
CA TYR A 238 -7.57 -8.16 -15.93
C TYR A 238 -9.05 -8.21 -15.56
N ARG A 239 -9.87 -7.27 -16.06
CA ARG A 239 -11.32 -7.21 -15.80
C ARG A 239 -12.10 -8.29 -16.52
N SER A 240 -11.68 -8.73 -17.71
CA SER A 240 -12.36 -9.80 -18.46
C SER A 240 -12.11 -11.20 -17.88
N THR A 241 -11.18 -11.33 -16.96
CA THR A 241 -10.77 -12.64 -16.38
C THR A 241 -11.14 -12.76 -14.89
N GLY A 242 -11.61 -11.72 -14.25
CA GLY A 242 -12.10 -11.64 -12.86
C GLY A 242 -13.56 -11.33 -12.81
#